data_6f90169c49231083f6f858bb0b08d4bb
#
_entry.id   6f90169c49231083f6f858bb0b08d4bb
#
_cell.length_a   1.000
_cell.length_b   1.000
_cell.length_c   1.000
_cell.angle_alpha   90.00
_cell.angle_beta   90.00
_cell.angle_gamma   90.00
#
_symmetry.space_group_name_H-M   'P 1'
#
loop_
_entity.id
_entity.type
_entity.pdbx_description
1 polymer ?
#
loop_
_entity_poly.entity_id
_entity_poly.type
_entity_poly.pdbx_seq_one_letter_code
_entity_poly.pdbx_strand_id
1 'polypeptide(L)'
;VVGADISKKALEIAEINNKENSAGVDFIESDLFENIKECFDVIVSNPPYIESEKIEKLMPEVRDFEPRIALDGTKDGLEFYRNICNNLSRYLKEQGAVFFEIGYNQGRSVSKILNEQGFEKVKVIKDYSQNDRVVFALR
;
A
#
# COMPACT_ATOMS: atom_id res chain seq x y z
N VAL A 1 -13.01 7.83 7.88
CA VAL A 1 -11.95 7.19 7.05
C VAL A 1 -10.80 8.19 6.94
N VAL A 2 -9.55 7.71 7.04
CA VAL A 2 -8.35 8.54 6.87
C VAL A 2 -7.62 8.08 5.61
N GLY A 3 -7.27 9.03 4.74
CA GLY A 3 -6.40 8.83 3.59
C GLY A 3 -5.05 9.50 3.83
N ALA A 4 -3.95 8.82 3.57
CA ALA A 4 -2.61 9.37 3.74
C ALA A 4 -1.79 9.21 2.45
N ASP A 5 -1.07 10.24 2.08
CA ASP A 5 -0.15 10.24 0.95
C ASP A 5 1.03 11.20 1.24
N ILE A 6 2.19 10.89 0.71
CA ILE A 6 3.37 11.75 0.81
C ILE A 6 3.28 12.93 -0.18
N SER A 7 2.50 12.77 -1.25
CA SER A 7 2.34 13.75 -2.30
C SER A 7 1.21 14.73 -1.99
N LYS A 8 1.58 15.96 -1.65
CA LYS A 8 0.61 17.05 -1.48
C LYS A 8 -0.30 17.26 -2.69
N LYS A 9 0.25 17.11 -3.90
CA LYS A 9 -0.54 17.21 -5.15
C LYS A 9 -1.57 16.09 -5.27
N ALA A 10 -1.23 14.86 -4.87
CA ALA A 10 -2.18 13.76 -4.87
C ALA A 10 -3.31 14.02 -3.87
N LEU A 11 -2.99 14.55 -2.67
CA LEU A 11 -3.98 14.92 -1.67
C LEU A 11 -4.89 16.06 -2.15
N GLU A 12 -4.38 17.06 -2.87
CA GLU A 12 -5.20 18.14 -3.45
C GLU A 12 -6.29 17.57 -4.39
N ILE A 13 -5.93 16.60 -5.24
CA ILE A 13 -6.88 15.93 -6.13
C ILE A 13 -7.85 15.04 -5.33
N ALA A 14 -7.34 14.30 -4.35
CA ALA A 14 -8.16 13.47 -3.47
C ALA A 14 -9.21 14.30 -2.71
N GLU A 15 -8.85 15.49 -2.24
CA GLU A 15 -9.77 16.43 -1.59
C GLU A 15 -10.89 16.91 -2.54
N ILE A 16 -10.57 17.21 -3.81
CA ILE A 16 -11.57 17.57 -4.81
C ILE A 16 -12.54 16.41 -5.00
N ASN A 17 -12.03 15.21 -5.23
CA ASN A 17 -12.84 14.00 -5.41
C ASN A 17 -13.70 13.69 -4.18
N ASN A 18 -13.16 13.88 -2.97
CA ASN A 18 -13.87 13.70 -1.72
C ASN A 18 -15.09 14.61 -1.63
N LYS A 19 -14.94 15.90 -1.97
CA LYS A 19 -16.04 16.88 -1.99
C LYS A 19 -17.07 16.53 -3.05
N GLU A 20 -16.66 16.24 -4.27
CA GLU A 20 -17.57 15.91 -5.37
C GLU A 20 -18.41 14.66 -5.08
N ASN A 21 -17.82 13.66 -4.43
CA ASN A 21 -18.49 12.41 -4.11
C ASN A 21 -19.10 12.35 -2.71
N SER A 22 -18.94 13.41 -1.90
CA SER A 22 -19.40 13.46 -0.49
C SER A 22 -18.92 12.24 0.32
N ALA A 23 -17.66 11.82 0.12
CA ALA A 23 -17.14 10.57 0.67
C ALA A 23 -16.78 10.63 2.16
N GLY A 24 -16.54 11.83 2.71
CA GLY A 24 -16.26 12.03 4.14
C GLY A 24 -14.92 11.43 4.59
N VAL A 25 -13.87 11.63 3.79
CA VAL A 25 -12.50 11.19 4.09
C VAL A 25 -11.68 12.36 4.61
N ASP A 26 -10.95 12.14 5.70
CA ASP A 26 -9.95 13.08 6.23
C ASP A 26 -8.60 12.76 5.61
N PHE A 27 -7.90 13.75 5.03
CA PHE A 27 -6.60 13.53 4.39
C PHE A 27 -5.45 14.07 5.22
N ILE A 28 -4.34 13.34 5.24
CA ILE A 28 -3.12 13.66 5.99
C ILE A 28 -1.91 13.52 5.07
N GLU A 29 -1.10 14.57 4.94
CA GLU A 29 0.22 14.49 4.32
C GLU A 29 1.15 13.70 5.25
N SER A 30 1.59 12.51 4.82
CA SER A 30 2.40 11.61 5.65
C SER A 30 3.23 10.67 4.79
N ASP A 31 4.49 10.49 5.16
CA ASP A 31 5.28 9.35 4.71
C ASP A 31 4.88 8.14 5.57
N LEU A 32 4.15 7.21 4.95
CA LEU A 32 3.54 6.07 5.62
C LEU A 32 2.78 6.52 6.90
N PHE A 33 3.27 6.17 8.08
CA PHE A 33 2.62 6.45 9.36
C PHE A 33 3.19 7.65 10.13
N GLU A 34 4.12 8.42 9.59
CA GLU A 34 4.83 9.47 10.34
C GLU A 34 3.90 10.46 11.03
N ASN A 35 2.85 10.90 10.35
CA ASN A 35 1.88 11.87 10.86
C ASN A 35 0.56 11.22 11.31
N ILE A 36 0.45 9.90 11.27
CA ILE A 36 -0.71 9.14 11.73
C ILE A 36 -0.64 8.98 13.25
N LYS A 37 -1.75 9.26 13.93
CA LYS A 37 -1.86 9.17 15.40
C LYS A 37 -2.87 8.14 15.89
N GLU A 38 -3.68 7.63 14.99
CA GLU A 38 -4.84 6.79 15.30
C GLU A 38 -4.56 5.32 15.01
N CYS A 39 -5.37 4.43 15.61
CA CYS A 39 -5.41 3.01 15.30
C CYS A 39 -6.66 2.69 14.50
N PHE A 40 -6.54 1.78 13.54
CA PHE A 40 -7.58 1.44 12.57
C PHE A 40 -8.03 -0.01 12.70
N ASP A 41 -9.28 -0.27 12.36
CA ASP A 41 -9.81 -1.63 12.22
C ASP A 41 -9.33 -2.26 10.90
N VAL A 42 -9.13 -1.42 9.87
CA VAL A 42 -8.66 -1.86 8.54
C VAL A 42 -7.61 -0.89 8.03
N ILE A 43 -6.51 -1.43 7.51
CA ILE A 43 -5.48 -0.69 6.78
C ILE A 43 -5.43 -1.24 5.36
N VAL A 44 -5.54 -0.35 4.37
CA VAL A 44 -5.41 -0.68 2.94
C VAL A 44 -4.26 0.12 2.37
N SER A 45 -3.38 -0.52 1.61
CA SER A 45 -2.28 0.20 0.95
C SER A 45 -1.98 -0.40 -0.43
N ASN A 46 -1.71 0.49 -1.37
CA ASN A 46 -1.09 0.18 -2.66
C ASN A 46 0.25 0.92 -2.72
N PRO A 47 1.29 0.42 -2.06
CA PRO A 47 2.58 1.09 -2.02
C PRO A 47 3.35 0.86 -3.31
N PRO A 48 4.37 1.67 -3.63
CA PRO A 48 5.29 1.40 -4.73
C PRO A 48 5.93 0.03 -4.58
N TYR A 49 5.88 -0.79 -5.63
CA TYR A 49 6.34 -2.18 -5.57
C TYR A 49 7.19 -2.63 -6.76
N ILE A 50 7.49 -1.73 -7.70
CA ILE A 50 8.31 -2.05 -8.86
C ILE A 50 9.80 -1.94 -8.48
N GLU A 51 10.58 -2.98 -8.78
CA GLU A 51 12.01 -2.93 -8.56
C GLU A 51 12.65 -1.79 -9.37
N SER A 52 13.53 -1.00 -8.76
CA SER A 52 14.13 0.20 -9.40
C SER A 52 14.73 -0.08 -10.77
N GLU A 53 15.38 -1.25 -10.94
CA GLU A 53 15.99 -1.68 -12.22
C GLU A 53 14.97 -2.00 -13.33
N LYS A 54 13.70 -2.22 -12.95
CA LYS A 54 12.63 -2.55 -13.90
C LYS A 54 11.87 -1.34 -14.39
N ILE A 55 11.97 -0.19 -13.72
CA ILE A 55 11.22 1.03 -14.05
C ILE A 55 11.51 1.47 -15.50
N GLU A 56 12.77 1.48 -15.91
CA GLU A 56 13.17 1.87 -17.26
C GLU A 56 12.65 0.92 -18.37
N LYS A 57 12.16 -0.25 -17.99
CA LYS A 57 11.60 -1.26 -18.90
C LYS A 57 10.08 -1.26 -18.95
N LEU A 58 9.44 -0.37 -18.21
CA LEU A 58 7.99 -0.22 -18.22
C LEU A 58 7.51 0.35 -19.56
N MET A 59 6.24 0.14 -19.85
CA MET A 59 5.59 0.78 -20.99
C MET A 59 5.71 2.30 -20.88
N PRO A 60 5.92 3.02 -21.99
CA PRO A 60 6.11 4.47 -21.96
C PRO A 60 4.98 5.24 -21.25
N GLU A 61 3.75 4.76 -21.36
CA GLU A 61 2.58 5.35 -20.72
C GLU A 61 2.68 5.38 -19.20
N VAL A 62 3.37 4.40 -18.61
CA VAL A 62 3.61 4.32 -17.15
C VAL A 62 4.92 5.03 -16.82
N ARG A 63 6.01 4.65 -17.50
CA ARG A 63 7.35 5.14 -17.20
C ARG A 63 7.48 6.67 -17.28
N ASP A 64 6.87 7.27 -18.31
CA ASP A 64 7.09 8.68 -18.66
C ASP A 64 6.01 9.61 -18.08
N PHE A 65 4.87 9.08 -17.65
CA PHE A 65 3.73 9.88 -17.18
C PHE A 65 3.38 9.67 -15.70
N GLU A 66 3.72 8.53 -15.11
CA GLU A 66 3.48 8.33 -13.68
C GLU A 66 4.67 8.81 -12.83
N PRO A 67 4.42 9.44 -11.67
CA PRO A 67 5.49 9.86 -10.78
C PRO A 67 6.35 8.68 -10.35
N ARG A 68 7.67 8.77 -10.50
CA ARG A 68 8.60 7.71 -10.10
C ARG A 68 8.41 7.28 -8.63
N ILE A 69 8.12 8.24 -7.74
CA ILE A 69 7.86 7.97 -6.32
C ILE A 69 6.65 7.05 -6.11
N ALA A 70 5.70 7.01 -7.03
CA ALA A 70 4.54 6.12 -6.95
C ALA A 70 4.83 4.71 -7.50
N LEU A 71 5.96 4.51 -8.18
CA LEU A 71 6.32 3.25 -8.84
C LEU A 71 7.46 2.52 -8.14
N ASP A 72 8.48 3.27 -7.67
CA ASP A 72 9.78 2.73 -7.23
C ASP A 72 9.69 2.09 -5.84
N GLY A 73 9.53 0.77 -5.82
CA GLY A 73 9.54 -0.07 -4.62
C GLY A 73 10.95 -0.42 -4.12
N THR A 74 11.99 0.27 -4.63
CA THR A 74 13.41 0.09 -4.32
C THR A 74 14.02 -1.19 -4.91
N LYS A 75 15.11 -1.70 -4.33
CA LYS A 75 15.95 -2.76 -4.90
C LYS A 75 15.19 -4.04 -5.24
N ASP A 76 14.27 -4.47 -4.39
CA ASP A 76 13.53 -5.73 -4.53
C ASP A 76 12.00 -5.54 -4.56
N GLY A 77 11.55 -4.28 -4.60
CA GLY A 77 10.13 -3.94 -4.62
C GLY A 77 9.37 -4.25 -3.33
N LEU A 78 10.06 -4.55 -2.22
CA LEU A 78 9.43 -4.99 -0.97
C LEU A 78 9.65 -4.04 0.22
N GLU A 79 10.39 -2.97 0.04
CA GLU A 79 10.80 -2.08 1.13
C GLU A 79 9.60 -1.46 1.84
N PHE A 80 8.63 -0.96 1.09
CA PHE A 80 7.43 -0.36 1.67
C PHE A 80 6.59 -1.36 2.46
N TYR A 81 6.47 -2.61 1.97
CA TYR A 81 5.77 -3.66 2.73
C TYR A 81 6.47 -3.94 4.07
N ARG A 82 7.81 -4.01 4.11
CA ARG A 82 8.56 -4.17 5.37
C ARG A 82 8.31 -3.02 6.32
N ASN A 83 8.40 -1.78 5.81
CA ASN A 83 8.21 -0.57 6.61
C ASN A 83 6.79 -0.47 7.17
N ILE A 84 5.76 -0.79 6.36
CA ILE A 84 4.38 -0.81 6.82
C ILE A 84 4.20 -1.94 7.84
N CYS A 85 4.61 -3.16 7.54
CA CYS A 85 4.43 -4.33 8.41
C CYS A 85 5.10 -4.16 9.77
N ASN A 86 6.29 -3.55 9.84
CA ASN A 86 6.98 -3.24 11.10
C ASN A 86 6.18 -2.30 12.02
N ASN A 87 5.24 -1.56 11.46
CA ASN A 87 4.42 -0.59 12.18
C ASN A 87 2.98 -1.05 12.44
N LEU A 88 2.52 -2.14 11.82
CA LEU A 88 1.12 -2.60 11.93
C LEU A 88 0.70 -2.84 13.39
N SER A 89 1.59 -3.35 14.25
CA SER A 89 1.27 -3.58 15.66
C SER A 89 0.88 -2.31 16.41
N ARG A 90 1.33 -1.14 15.94
CA ARG A 90 1.04 0.16 16.55
C ARG A 90 -0.24 0.79 16.00
N TYR A 91 -0.53 0.58 14.72
CA TYR A 91 -1.60 1.30 14.02
C TYR A 91 -2.81 0.43 13.64
N LEU A 92 -2.69 -0.90 13.71
CA LEU A 92 -3.79 -1.83 13.48
C LEU A 92 -4.32 -2.34 14.82
N LYS A 93 -5.63 -2.19 15.06
CA LYS A 93 -6.29 -2.71 16.27
C LYS A 93 -6.19 -4.24 16.36
N GLU A 94 -6.39 -4.79 17.53
CA GLU A 94 -6.60 -6.25 17.70
C GLU A 94 -7.79 -6.69 16.86
N GLN A 95 -7.66 -7.83 16.19
CA GLN A 95 -8.62 -8.35 15.20
C GLN A 95 -8.79 -7.47 13.95
N GLY A 96 -7.93 -6.47 13.76
CA GLY A 96 -7.91 -5.65 12.58
C GLY A 96 -7.37 -6.39 11.35
N ALA A 97 -7.65 -5.85 10.17
CA ALA A 97 -7.26 -6.42 8.89
C ALA A 97 -6.33 -5.50 8.10
N VAL A 98 -5.37 -6.07 7.40
CA VAL A 98 -4.54 -5.35 6.44
C VAL A 98 -4.73 -5.93 5.03
N PHE A 99 -4.78 -5.03 4.05
CA PHE A 99 -4.84 -5.36 2.63
C PHE A 99 -3.73 -4.64 1.90
N PHE A 100 -2.91 -5.37 1.16
CA PHE A 100 -1.89 -4.82 0.28
C PHE A 100 -2.19 -5.16 -1.17
N GLU A 101 -2.24 -4.17 -2.06
CA GLU A 101 -2.03 -4.44 -3.47
C GLU A 101 -0.57 -4.83 -3.68
N ILE A 102 -0.33 -5.79 -4.59
CA ILE A 102 1.00 -6.36 -4.84
C ILE A 102 1.26 -6.55 -6.33
N GLY A 103 2.52 -6.60 -6.70
CA GLY A 103 2.94 -7.14 -8.00
C GLY A 103 2.61 -8.63 -8.11
N TYR A 104 2.28 -9.08 -9.33
CA TYR A 104 1.79 -10.44 -9.60
C TYR A 104 2.72 -11.60 -9.12
N ASN A 105 3.98 -11.32 -8.87
CA ASN A 105 4.99 -12.27 -8.41
C ASN A 105 5.40 -12.08 -6.95
N GLN A 106 4.75 -11.18 -6.20
CA GLN A 106 5.14 -10.81 -4.84
C GLN A 106 4.30 -11.49 -3.74
N GLY A 107 3.24 -12.21 -4.08
CA GLY A 107 2.32 -12.81 -3.11
C GLY A 107 3.01 -13.61 -2.01
N ARG A 108 3.95 -14.49 -2.39
CA ARG A 108 4.72 -15.30 -1.41
C ARG A 108 5.62 -14.45 -0.52
N SER A 109 6.30 -13.44 -1.09
CA SER A 109 7.25 -12.60 -0.35
C SER A 109 6.53 -11.70 0.66
N VAL A 110 5.44 -11.05 0.25
CA VAL A 110 4.64 -10.19 1.14
C VAL A 110 3.95 -11.01 2.22
N SER A 111 3.42 -12.19 1.89
CA SER A 111 2.88 -13.12 2.88
C SER A 111 3.92 -13.53 3.92
N LYS A 112 5.17 -13.78 3.50
CA LYS A 112 6.27 -14.11 4.43
C LYS A 112 6.55 -12.95 5.38
N ILE A 113 6.61 -11.71 4.90
CA ILE A 113 6.83 -10.51 5.72
C ILE A 113 5.74 -10.40 6.80
N LEU A 114 4.46 -10.60 6.44
CA LEU A 114 3.35 -10.56 7.39
C LEU A 114 3.43 -11.70 8.42
N ASN A 115 3.75 -12.92 8.01
CA ASN A 115 3.92 -14.04 8.93
C ASN A 115 5.06 -13.79 9.94
N GLU A 116 6.16 -13.16 9.53
CA GLU A 116 7.28 -12.77 10.40
C GLU A 116 6.88 -11.71 11.43
N GLN A 117 5.81 -10.95 11.18
CA GLN A 117 5.20 -10.00 12.12
C GLN A 117 4.07 -10.62 12.98
N GLY A 118 3.89 -11.94 12.91
CA GLY A 118 2.93 -12.67 13.75
C GLY A 118 1.50 -12.75 13.19
N PHE A 119 1.28 -12.39 11.92
CA PHE A 119 -0.01 -12.60 11.28
C PHE A 119 -0.17 -14.07 10.87
N GLU A 120 -1.18 -14.76 11.40
CA GLU A 120 -1.39 -16.19 11.14
C GLU A 120 -2.33 -16.47 9.95
N LYS A 121 -3.27 -15.55 9.68
CA LYS A 121 -4.29 -15.72 8.64
C LYS A 121 -3.96 -14.88 7.42
N VAL A 122 -2.90 -15.26 6.71
CA VAL A 122 -2.48 -14.57 5.49
C VAL A 122 -3.03 -15.28 4.26
N LYS A 123 -3.66 -14.52 3.34
CA LYS A 123 -4.22 -15.04 2.09
C LYS A 123 -3.79 -14.17 0.91
N VAL A 124 -3.52 -14.81 -0.21
CA VAL A 124 -3.32 -14.14 -1.50
C VAL A 124 -4.60 -14.24 -2.31
N ILE A 125 -5.06 -13.10 -2.82
CA ILE A 125 -6.27 -12.98 -3.64
C ILE A 125 -5.83 -12.62 -5.06
N LYS A 126 -6.42 -13.30 -6.02
CA LYS A 126 -6.13 -13.11 -7.45
C LYS A 126 -7.07 -12.08 -8.07
N ASP A 127 -6.57 -11.41 -9.10
CA ASP A 127 -7.38 -10.57 -9.98
C ASP A 127 -8.19 -11.40 -10.98
N TYR A 128 -9.00 -10.74 -11.82
CA TYR A 128 -9.79 -11.41 -12.85
C TYR A 128 -8.94 -12.13 -13.91
N SER A 129 -7.68 -11.73 -14.08
CA SER A 129 -6.71 -12.38 -14.98
C SER A 129 -5.95 -13.53 -14.30
N GLN A 130 -6.33 -13.90 -13.07
CA GLN A 130 -5.72 -14.97 -12.26
C GLN A 130 -4.28 -14.68 -11.81
N ASN A 131 -3.84 -13.43 -11.84
CA ASN A 131 -2.60 -13.00 -11.23
C ASN A 131 -2.79 -12.70 -9.73
N ASP A 132 -1.77 -12.97 -8.92
CA ASP A 132 -1.77 -12.52 -7.54
C ASP A 132 -1.86 -10.99 -7.50
N ARG A 133 -2.83 -10.44 -6.75
CA ARG A 133 -3.08 -9.01 -6.76
C ARG A 133 -3.22 -8.40 -5.38
N VAL A 134 -3.77 -9.10 -4.42
CA VAL A 134 -3.93 -8.60 -3.06
C VAL A 134 -3.41 -9.62 -2.07
N VAL A 135 -2.65 -9.17 -1.08
CA VAL A 135 -2.37 -9.93 0.14
C VAL A 135 -3.22 -9.36 1.26
N PHE A 136 -3.98 -10.24 1.88
CA PHE A 136 -4.84 -9.95 3.03
C PHE A 136 -4.33 -10.67 4.26
N ALA A 137 -4.34 -10.00 5.42
CA ALA A 137 -4.06 -10.65 6.70
C ALA A 137 -4.94 -10.11 7.83
N LEU A 138 -5.24 -10.96 8.80
CA LEU A 138 -5.87 -10.61 10.08
C LEU A 138 -4.83 -10.62 11.19
N ARG A 139 -4.92 -9.61 12.06
CA ARG A 139 -4.11 -9.54 13.28
C ARG A 139 -4.66 -10.42 14.36
#